data_2ee642ec220efef85ca320f5880564d7
#
_entry.id   2ee642ec220efef85ca320f5880564d7
#
_cell.length_a   1.000
_cell.length_b   1.000
_cell.length_c   1.000
_cell.angle_alpha   90.00
_cell.angle_beta   90.00
_cell.angle_gamma   90.00
#
_symmetry.space_group_name_H-M   'P 1'
#
loop_
_entity.id
_entity.type
_entity.pdbx_description
1 polymer ?
#
loop_
_entity_poly.entity_id
_entity_poly.type
_entity_poly.pdbx_seq_one_letter_code
_entity_poly.pdbx_strand_id
1 'polypeptide(L)'
;ETIKSIDKNHLMTFHPFGRTLSAVWWNDAKWLDFNMFQSGHRRYGQKKGDGDESVTNQEEDNWRYAEKSLSMTPLKPVVDGEPSYEGIPQGLHDPKQPLWQACDVRRYAYWSVFAGSFGHTYGNNAIMQFYKPGNGGAYGCSKPWYEALQDPGFNQMKHLKELMLRFPFFERVPDQSIIIGGEGYRYDRLAATRGNDYLLVYNYSGRPMQIDLTKISGNRKKAWWFNPQNGEYSLIGEFDNKPASFQYDAAYMMGEDRVLVVTDASKSYVE
;
A
#
# COMPACT_ATOMS: atom_id res chain seq x y z
N GLU A 1 23.39 4.76 -17.57
CA GLU A 1 23.77 3.89 -18.70
C GLU A 1 25.06 3.12 -18.41
N THR A 2 26.12 3.75 -17.90
CA THR A 2 27.42 3.11 -17.62
C THR A 2 27.30 1.87 -16.73
N ILE A 3 26.50 1.94 -15.65
CA ILE A 3 26.30 0.77 -14.76
C ILE A 3 25.72 -0.41 -15.57
N LYS A 4 24.65 -0.17 -16.34
CA LYS A 4 24.00 -1.21 -17.15
C LYS A 4 24.86 -1.75 -18.31
N SER A 5 25.84 -0.98 -18.77
CA SER A 5 26.78 -1.48 -19.80
C SER A 5 27.74 -2.52 -19.23
N ILE A 6 27.99 -2.49 -17.91
CA ILE A 6 28.88 -3.41 -17.19
C ILE A 6 28.06 -4.53 -16.56
N ASP A 7 27.06 -4.17 -15.75
CA ASP A 7 26.18 -5.12 -15.07
C ASP A 7 24.84 -5.23 -15.80
N LYS A 8 24.66 -6.32 -16.55
CA LYS A 8 23.45 -6.62 -17.31
C LYS A 8 22.47 -7.53 -16.55
N ASN A 9 22.88 -8.06 -15.40
CA ASN A 9 22.13 -9.09 -14.70
C ASN A 9 21.20 -8.53 -13.62
N HIS A 10 21.60 -7.44 -12.96
CA HIS A 10 20.79 -6.84 -11.89
C HIS A 10 19.80 -5.82 -12.44
N LEU A 11 18.60 -5.80 -11.83
CA LEU A 11 17.61 -4.75 -12.09
C LEU A 11 18.09 -3.42 -11.55
N MET A 12 17.74 -2.34 -12.26
CA MET A 12 18.13 -0.99 -11.91
C MET A 12 16.91 -0.06 -11.86
N THR A 13 16.82 0.73 -10.82
CA THR A 13 15.84 1.79 -10.68
C THR A 13 16.49 3.09 -10.23
N PHE A 14 15.73 4.14 -10.12
CA PHE A 14 16.12 5.43 -9.57
C PHE A 14 15.22 5.80 -8.39
N HIS A 15 15.82 5.97 -7.21
CA HIS A 15 15.13 6.47 -6.03
C HIS A 15 15.01 8.00 -6.10
N PRO A 16 13.82 8.54 -6.33
CA PRO A 16 13.62 9.98 -6.39
C PRO A 16 13.59 10.58 -4.99
N PHE A 17 13.62 11.89 -4.89
CA PHE A 17 13.38 12.59 -3.61
C PHE A 17 11.88 12.59 -3.25
N GLY A 18 11.60 13.00 -2.01
CA GLY A 18 10.25 12.91 -1.43
C GLY A 18 9.13 13.47 -2.30
N ARG A 19 8.03 12.75 -2.37
CA ARG A 19 6.80 13.09 -3.11
C ARG A 19 6.98 13.17 -4.62
N THR A 20 7.93 12.42 -5.14
CA THR A 20 8.19 12.35 -6.57
C THR A 20 8.21 10.92 -7.08
N LEU A 21 8.16 10.77 -8.38
CA LEU A 21 8.13 9.52 -9.12
C LEU A 21 9.25 9.52 -10.16
N SER A 22 10.08 8.48 -10.19
CA SER A 22 11.19 8.34 -11.15
C SER A 22 10.75 8.46 -12.61
N ALA A 23 9.54 7.99 -12.91
CA ALA A 23 8.96 8.03 -14.25
C ALA A 23 8.82 9.47 -14.81
N VAL A 24 8.71 10.49 -13.96
CA VAL A 24 8.62 11.89 -14.41
C VAL A 24 9.84 12.30 -15.24
N TRP A 25 11.01 11.74 -14.94
CA TRP A 25 12.27 12.08 -15.62
C TRP A 25 12.80 10.96 -16.51
N TRP A 26 12.56 9.69 -16.14
CA TRP A 26 13.30 8.56 -16.68
C TRP A 26 12.45 7.44 -17.26
N ASN A 27 11.13 7.66 -17.48
CA ASN A 27 10.26 6.58 -17.94
C ASN A 27 10.73 5.95 -19.26
N ASP A 28 11.28 6.76 -20.18
CA ASP A 28 11.80 6.28 -21.49
C ASP A 28 13.22 5.74 -21.42
N ALA A 29 13.90 5.88 -20.28
CA ALA A 29 15.28 5.45 -20.15
C ALA A 29 15.37 3.90 -20.20
N LYS A 30 16.18 3.38 -21.15
CA LYS A 30 16.37 1.92 -21.34
C LYS A 30 17.06 1.25 -20.16
N TRP A 31 17.81 2.00 -19.35
CA TRP A 31 18.50 1.48 -18.18
C TRP A 31 17.57 1.34 -16.94
N LEU A 32 16.42 1.99 -16.95
CA LEU A 32 15.45 1.93 -15.84
C LEU A 32 14.53 0.73 -16.06
N ASP A 33 14.71 -0.31 -15.26
CA ASP A 33 13.91 -1.54 -15.38
C ASP A 33 12.52 -1.40 -14.77
N PHE A 34 12.40 -0.63 -13.68
CA PHE A 34 11.12 -0.35 -13.01
C PHE A 34 11.11 1.06 -12.40
N ASN A 35 9.94 1.61 -12.25
CA ASN A 35 9.72 2.91 -11.62
C ASN A 35 9.68 2.79 -10.10
N MET A 36 10.14 3.84 -9.42
CA MET A 36 10.08 3.97 -7.97
C MET A 36 9.54 5.36 -7.60
N PHE A 37 8.80 5.43 -6.53
CA PHE A 37 8.39 6.70 -5.93
C PHE A 37 8.71 6.74 -4.44
N GLN A 38 8.82 7.95 -3.90
CA GLN A 38 8.91 8.22 -2.48
C GLN A 38 7.66 8.97 -2.03
N SER A 39 6.71 8.28 -1.41
CA SER A 39 5.41 8.84 -1.02
C SER A 39 5.38 9.46 0.38
N GLY A 40 6.27 9.08 1.29
CA GLY A 40 6.32 9.57 2.66
C GLY A 40 6.89 10.98 2.74
N HIS A 41 6.74 11.69 3.78
CA HIS A 41 6.29 11.53 5.17
C HIS A 41 5.24 12.60 5.52
N ARG A 42 4.60 13.20 4.52
CA ARG A 42 3.59 14.24 4.72
C ARG A 42 2.28 13.66 5.22
N ARG A 43 1.58 14.47 5.99
CA ARG A 43 0.23 14.20 6.47
C ARG A 43 -0.80 15.05 5.74
N TYR A 44 -2.06 14.64 5.78
CA TYR A 44 -3.17 15.45 5.29
C TYR A 44 -3.21 16.83 5.96
N GLY A 45 -3.48 17.85 5.14
CA GLY A 45 -3.57 19.23 5.58
C GLY A 45 -2.23 19.90 5.91
N GLN A 46 -1.10 19.25 5.66
CA GLN A 46 0.20 19.90 5.78
C GLN A 46 0.39 20.90 4.64
N LYS A 47 0.89 22.12 4.96
CA LYS A 47 1.15 23.15 3.95
C LYS A 47 2.11 22.62 2.88
N LYS A 48 1.86 23.01 1.63
CA LYS A 48 2.79 22.77 0.52
C LYS A 48 4.15 23.41 0.83
N GLY A 49 5.23 22.70 0.51
CA GLY A 49 6.57 23.28 0.46
C GLY A 49 6.84 23.88 -0.92
N ASP A 50 7.82 24.77 -0.99
CA ASP A 50 8.30 25.30 -2.28
C ASP A 50 8.88 24.18 -3.14
N GLY A 51 8.67 24.23 -4.46
CA GLY A 51 9.19 23.23 -5.41
C GLY A 51 8.38 21.96 -5.59
N ASP A 52 7.18 21.89 -5.02
CA ASP A 52 6.30 20.72 -5.09
C ASP A 52 5.50 20.60 -6.42
N GLU A 53 5.80 21.39 -7.43
CA GLU A 53 5.02 21.47 -8.68
C GLU A 53 5.15 20.22 -9.56
N SER A 54 6.27 19.51 -9.46
CA SER A 54 6.49 18.24 -10.17
C SER A 54 5.80 17.04 -9.52
N VAL A 55 5.15 17.23 -8.40
CA VAL A 55 4.66 16.16 -7.54
C VAL A 55 3.25 15.73 -7.93
N THR A 56 3.06 14.45 -8.11
CA THR A 56 1.78 13.83 -8.46
C THR A 56 0.76 13.96 -7.33
N ASN A 57 1.23 13.93 -6.08
CA ASN A 57 0.45 14.11 -4.87
C ASN A 57 1.32 14.68 -3.74
N GLN A 58 0.71 15.47 -2.86
CA GLN A 58 1.41 16.19 -1.79
C GLN A 58 0.95 15.81 -0.39
N GLU A 59 0.01 14.89 -0.28
CA GLU A 59 -0.56 14.40 0.97
C GLU A 59 -0.28 12.90 1.15
N GLU A 60 -1.13 12.19 1.83
CA GLU A 60 -0.94 10.78 2.16
C GLU A 60 -1.41 9.80 1.06
N ASP A 61 -1.98 10.30 -0.05
CA ASP A 61 -2.58 9.48 -1.11
C ASP A 61 -1.51 8.80 -2.00
N ASN A 62 -0.70 7.90 -1.43
CA ASN A 62 0.42 7.27 -2.14
C ASN A 62 0.00 6.40 -3.35
N TRP A 63 -1.24 5.92 -3.37
CA TRP A 63 -1.83 5.20 -4.49
C TRP A 63 -1.81 6.01 -5.80
N ARG A 64 -1.87 7.34 -5.72
CA ARG A 64 -1.83 8.22 -6.91
C ARG A 64 -0.53 8.12 -7.69
N TYR A 65 0.60 7.85 -7.02
CA TYR A 65 1.89 7.65 -7.69
C TYR A 65 1.89 6.36 -8.50
N ALA A 66 1.33 5.28 -7.93
CA ALA A 66 1.18 4.02 -8.64
C ALA A 66 0.30 4.18 -9.89
N GLU A 67 -0.89 4.76 -9.75
CA GLU A 67 -1.79 5.03 -10.87
C GLU A 67 -1.13 5.92 -11.93
N LYS A 68 -0.42 6.98 -11.53
CA LYS A 68 0.31 7.86 -12.46
C LYS A 68 1.37 7.09 -13.24
N SER A 69 2.18 6.27 -12.55
CA SER A 69 3.22 5.47 -13.21
C SER A 69 2.62 4.48 -14.21
N LEU A 70 1.55 3.80 -13.83
CA LEU A 70 0.88 2.81 -14.68
C LEU A 70 0.13 3.44 -15.87
N SER A 71 -0.18 4.72 -15.84
CA SER A 71 -0.75 5.45 -16.98
C SER A 71 0.28 5.93 -18.00
N MET A 72 1.58 5.77 -17.74
CA MET A 72 2.65 6.24 -18.62
C MET A 72 3.06 5.18 -19.64
N THR A 73 3.62 5.65 -20.75
CA THR A 73 4.16 4.78 -21.81
C THR A 73 5.66 5.09 -21.96
N PRO A 74 6.55 4.09 -22.02
CA PRO A 74 6.26 2.64 -21.89
C PRO A 74 5.78 2.26 -20.49
N LEU A 75 4.92 1.25 -20.42
CA LEU A 75 4.49 0.70 -19.13
C LEU A 75 5.68 0.01 -18.45
N LYS A 76 5.93 0.37 -17.20
CA LYS A 76 6.94 -0.27 -16.33
C LYS A 76 6.34 -0.65 -14.99
N PRO A 77 6.82 -1.73 -14.36
CA PRO A 77 6.47 -2.02 -12.96
C PRO A 77 6.81 -0.83 -12.06
N VAL A 78 6.08 -0.68 -10.95
CA VAL A 78 6.29 0.43 -10.01
C VAL A 78 6.28 -0.04 -8.57
N VAL A 79 7.06 0.62 -7.71
CA VAL A 79 7.17 0.32 -6.27
C VAL A 79 7.21 1.61 -5.44
N ASP A 80 6.57 1.59 -4.27
CA ASP A 80 6.79 2.61 -3.23
C ASP A 80 8.10 2.29 -2.50
N GLY A 81 9.14 3.03 -2.81
CA GLY A 81 10.48 2.82 -2.28
C GLY A 81 10.74 3.51 -0.94
N GLU A 82 9.93 4.53 -0.62
CA GLU A 82 10.02 5.24 0.67
C GLU A 82 8.66 5.83 1.06
N PRO A 83 7.79 5.03 1.70
CA PRO A 83 6.56 5.51 2.33
C PRO A 83 6.84 6.22 3.65
N SER A 84 5.80 6.58 4.39
CA SER A 84 5.95 7.04 5.77
C SER A 84 6.52 5.94 6.66
N TYR A 85 7.52 6.27 7.47
CA TYR A 85 8.21 5.32 8.34
C TYR A 85 7.56 5.26 9.72
N GLU A 86 7.43 4.05 10.26
CA GLU A 86 6.98 3.84 11.64
C GLU A 86 7.91 4.57 12.62
N GLY A 87 7.31 5.32 13.55
CA GLY A 87 8.04 6.07 14.58
C GLY A 87 8.60 7.43 14.13
N ILE A 88 8.34 7.89 12.89
CA ILE A 88 8.61 9.27 12.47
C ILE A 88 7.41 10.16 12.81
N PRO A 89 7.60 11.42 13.25
CA PRO A 89 6.51 12.38 13.38
C PRO A 89 5.77 12.61 12.07
N GLN A 90 4.44 12.63 12.12
CA GLN A 90 3.61 12.92 10.96
C GLN A 90 3.95 14.31 10.40
N GLY A 91 4.38 14.33 9.14
CA GLY A 91 4.89 15.54 8.50
C GLY A 91 6.40 15.76 8.64
N LEU A 92 7.12 14.80 9.21
CA LEU A 92 8.59 14.65 9.26
C LEU A 92 9.32 15.52 10.29
N HIS A 93 9.08 16.83 10.33
CA HIS A 93 9.96 17.78 11.03
C HIS A 93 9.38 18.35 12.34
N ASP A 94 8.11 18.18 12.60
CA ASP A 94 7.47 18.68 13.81
C ASP A 94 7.35 17.57 14.88
N PRO A 95 8.20 17.57 15.92
CA PRO A 95 8.21 16.51 16.93
C PRO A 95 6.97 16.53 17.84
N LYS A 96 6.12 17.54 17.72
CA LYS A 96 4.83 17.64 18.46
C LYS A 96 3.71 16.85 17.76
N GLN A 97 3.91 16.47 16.51
CA GLN A 97 2.93 15.66 15.79
C GLN A 97 2.94 14.22 16.30
N PRO A 98 1.80 13.52 16.21
CA PRO A 98 1.77 12.07 16.44
C PRO A 98 2.80 11.36 15.57
N LEU A 99 3.30 10.22 16.06
CA LEU A 99 4.18 9.37 15.26
C LEU A 99 3.34 8.50 14.32
N TRP A 100 3.88 8.21 13.14
CA TRP A 100 3.33 7.17 12.27
C TRP A 100 3.33 5.83 13.01
N GLN A 101 2.17 5.19 13.05
CA GLN A 101 1.94 3.92 13.76
C GLN A 101 1.87 2.75 12.78
N ALA A 102 1.82 1.53 13.30
CA ALA A 102 1.67 0.31 12.51
C ALA A 102 0.47 0.35 11.55
N CYS A 103 -0.67 0.90 11.97
CA CYS A 103 -1.85 1.04 11.11
C CYS A 103 -1.60 1.98 9.92
N ASP A 104 -0.81 3.04 10.13
CA ASP A 104 -0.49 3.99 9.06
C ASP A 104 0.45 3.36 8.02
N VAL A 105 1.52 2.67 8.46
CA VAL A 105 2.43 2.02 7.53
C VAL A 105 1.75 0.86 6.78
N ARG A 106 0.80 0.14 7.42
CA ARG A 106 -0.06 -0.82 6.72
C ARG A 106 -0.90 -0.15 5.65
N ARG A 107 -1.56 0.97 5.97
CA ARG A 107 -2.37 1.73 5.01
C ARG A 107 -1.55 2.12 3.78
N TYR A 108 -0.36 2.67 3.95
CA TYR A 108 0.55 3.00 2.85
C TYR A 108 0.87 1.77 2.00
N ALA A 109 1.17 0.64 2.64
CA ALA A 109 1.51 -0.60 1.95
C ALA A 109 0.34 -1.14 1.13
N TYR A 110 -0.84 -1.26 1.74
CA TYR A 110 -2.03 -1.78 1.05
C TYR A 110 -2.51 -0.83 -0.05
N TRP A 111 -2.52 0.48 0.18
CA TRP A 111 -2.94 1.44 -0.83
C TRP A 111 -2.05 1.39 -2.08
N SER A 112 -0.73 1.41 -1.92
CA SER A 112 0.18 1.37 -3.07
C SER A 112 0.11 0.05 -3.83
N VAL A 113 0.08 -1.09 -3.12
CA VAL A 113 0.04 -2.42 -3.74
C VAL A 113 -1.31 -2.67 -4.43
N PHE A 114 -2.44 -2.30 -3.82
CA PHE A 114 -3.76 -2.46 -4.43
C PHE A 114 -3.97 -1.51 -5.64
N ALA A 115 -3.30 -0.37 -5.65
CA ALA A 115 -3.27 0.53 -6.81
C ALA A 115 -2.34 0.06 -7.94
N GLY A 116 -1.70 -1.11 -7.80
CA GLY A 116 -0.93 -1.76 -8.85
C GLY A 116 0.58 -1.77 -8.67
N SER A 117 1.13 -1.23 -7.59
CA SER A 117 2.54 -1.44 -7.27
C SER A 117 2.84 -2.92 -7.09
N PHE A 118 4.01 -3.37 -7.61
CA PHE A 118 4.42 -4.77 -7.46
C PHE A 118 4.94 -5.09 -6.06
N GLY A 119 5.22 -4.07 -5.25
CA GLY A 119 5.77 -4.21 -3.92
C GLY A 119 5.73 -2.90 -3.12
N HIS A 120 6.27 -2.98 -1.92
CA HIS A 120 6.31 -1.90 -0.94
C HIS A 120 7.54 -2.05 -0.05
N THR A 121 8.13 -0.93 0.34
CA THR A 121 9.26 -0.90 1.27
C THR A 121 8.79 -0.43 2.64
N TYR A 122 9.11 -1.17 3.69
CA TYR A 122 8.88 -0.73 5.06
C TYR A 122 10.07 0.08 5.57
N GLY A 123 9.80 1.14 6.30
CA GLY A 123 10.81 1.91 7.01
C GLY A 123 10.45 2.15 8.49
N ASN A 124 11.48 2.31 9.31
CA ASN A 124 11.35 2.61 10.73
C ASN A 124 12.39 3.65 11.15
N ASN A 125 11.96 4.64 11.93
CA ASN A 125 12.79 5.77 12.35
C ASN A 125 14.08 5.34 13.04
N ALA A 126 13.98 4.41 14.00
CA ALA A 126 15.12 3.98 14.79
C ALA A 126 16.07 3.09 13.98
N ILE A 127 15.52 2.23 13.12
CA ILE A 127 16.29 1.25 12.34
C ILE A 127 17.09 1.95 11.23
N MET A 128 16.48 2.90 10.50
CA MET A 128 17.15 3.58 9.38
C MET A 128 18.43 4.33 9.80
N GLN A 129 18.50 4.77 11.04
CA GLN A 129 19.64 5.52 11.57
C GLN A 129 20.47 4.74 12.60
N PHE A 130 20.15 3.47 12.84
CA PHE A 130 20.79 2.63 13.88
C PHE A 130 20.87 3.34 15.23
N TYR A 131 19.77 4.02 15.63
CA TYR A 131 19.77 4.87 16.81
C TYR A 131 20.11 4.09 18.08
N LYS A 132 20.99 4.66 18.90
CA LYS A 132 21.31 4.21 20.27
C LYS A 132 21.22 5.39 21.22
N PRO A 133 20.83 5.14 22.49
CA PRO A 133 20.87 6.18 23.51
C PRO A 133 22.25 6.84 23.61
N GLY A 134 22.28 8.16 23.74
CA GLY A 134 23.52 8.95 23.74
C GLY A 134 23.99 9.44 22.37
N ASN A 135 23.47 8.92 21.27
CA ASN A 135 23.66 9.49 19.93
C ASN A 135 22.54 10.49 19.62
N GLY A 136 22.86 11.57 18.93
CA GLY A 136 21.85 12.48 18.42
C GLY A 136 20.93 11.75 17.45
N GLY A 137 19.63 11.66 17.75
CA GLY A 137 18.63 11.04 16.87
C GLY A 137 17.98 12.08 15.95
N ALA A 138 17.88 11.81 14.65
CA ALA A 138 17.08 12.60 13.74
C ALA A 138 15.58 12.34 13.95
N TYR A 139 14.73 13.30 13.54
CA TYR A 139 13.27 13.18 13.55
C TYR A 139 12.69 12.73 14.90
N GLY A 140 13.24 13.24 16.01
CA GLY A 140 12.75 12.94 17.36
C GLY A 140 12.91 11.47 17.79
N CYS A 141 13.80 10.72 17.15
CA CYS A 141 14.04 9.32 17.51
C CYS A 141 14.54 9.19 18.93
N SER A 142 13.88 8.35 19.73
CA SER A 142 14.24 8.07 21.13
C SER A 142 14.29 6.57 21.47
N LYS A 143 13.77 5.70 20.60
CA LYS A 143 13.75 4.25 20.77
C LYS A 143 15.03 3.67 20.17
N PRO A 144 15.78 2.80 20.88
CA PRO A 144 16.92 2.10 20.30
C PRO A 144 16.52 1.20 19.14
N TRP A 145 17.37 1.10 18.09
CA TRP A 145 17.07 0.33 16.88
C TRP A 145 16.79 -1.16 17.16
N TYR A 146 17.44 -1.77 18.15
CA TYR A 146 17.24 -3.17 18.49
C TYR A 146 15.89 -3.44 19.17
N GLU A 147 15.31 -2.44 19.84
CA GLU A 147 13.93 -2.51 20.36
C GLU A 147 12.91 -2.33 19.24
N ALA A 148 13.22 -1.46 18.28
CA ALA A 148 12.36 -1.20 17.12
C ALA A 148 12.22 -2.40 16.17
N LEU A 149 13.08 -3.41 16.26
CA LEU A 149 12.91 -4.68 15.55
C LEU A 149 11.64 -5.44 15.97
N GLN A 150 11.05 -5.09 17.10
CA GLN A 150 9.79 -5.66 17.60
C GLN A 150 8.58 -4.77 17.28
N ASP A 151 8.77 -3.68 16.55
CA ASP A 151 7.66 -2.79 16.19
C ASP A 151 6.63 -3.52 15.34
N PRO A 152 5.34 -3.35 15.64
CA PRO A 152 4.29 -4.18 15.04
C PRO A 152 4.17 -3.98 13.53
N GLY A 153 4.43 -2.79 12.99
CA GLY A 153 4.36 -2.54 11.55
C GLY A 153 5.34 -3.41 10.76
N PHE A 154 6.55 -3.59 11.25
CA PHE A 154 7.54 -4.49 10.65
C PHE A 154 7.01 -5.93 10.54
N ASN A 155 6.51 -6.46 11.67
CA ASN A 155 6.03 -7.84 11.72
C ASN A 155 4.76 -8.06 10.88
N GLN A 156 3.99 -7.01 10.62
CA GLN A 156 2.72 -7.10 9.89
C GLN A 156 2.88 -7.04 8.37
N MET A 157 4.02 -6.56 7.86
CA MET A 157 4.27 -6.52 6.40
C MET A 157 4.30 -7.90 5.76
N LYS A 158 4.67 -8.95 6.48
CA LYS A 158 4.61 -10.33 5.99
C LYS A 158 3.20 -10.73 5.53
N HIS A 159 2.16 -10.26 6.23
CA HIS A 159 0.78 -10.61 5.94
C HIS A 159 0.28 -10.03 4.60
N LEU A 160 0.75 -8.84 4.23
CA LEU A 160 0.51 -8.31 2.88
C LEU A 160 1.15 -9.21 1.81
N LYS A 161 2.41 -9.61 2.00
CA LYS A 161 3.11 -10.51 1.07
C LYS A 161 2.39 -11.85 0.95
N GLU A 162 2.02 -12.46 2.07
CA GLU A 162 1.30 -13.74 2.12
C GLU A 162 -0.06 -13.64 1.42
N LEU A 163 -0.82 -12.56 1.65
CA LEU A 163 -2.08 -12.29 0.98
C LEU A 163 -1.89 -12.20 -0.55
N MET A 164 -0.89 -11.42 -1.01
CA MET A 164 -0.66 -11.24 -2.44
C MET A 164 -0.21 -12.52 -3.15
N LEU A 165 0.60 -13.35 -2.49
CA LEU A 165 1.11 -14.60 -3.07
C LEU A 165 0.14 -15.79 -2.95
N ARG A 166 -0.94 -15.65 -2.18
CA ARG A 166 -1.99 -16.66 -2.06
C ARG A 166 -2.81 -16.82 -3.34
N PHE A 167 -2.90 -15.76 -4.13
CA PHE A 167 -3.68 -15.70 -5.36
C PHE A 167 -2.76 -15.63 -6.59
N PRO A 168 -3.24 -15.92 -7.81
CA PRO A 168 -2.47 -15.75 -9.05
C PRO A 168 -1.98 -14.29 -9.21
N PHE A 169 -0.76 -14.01 -8.74
CA PHE A 169 -0.21 -12.65 -8.62
C PHE A 169 -0.11 -11.92 -9.96
N PHE A 170 0.30 -12.62 -11.02
CA PHE A 170 0.51 -12.01 -12.35
C PHE A 170 -0.80 -11.72 -13.12
N GLU A 171 -1.94 -12.24 -12.64
CA GLU A 171 -3.25 -11.90 -13.17
C GLU A 171 -3.85 -10.66 -12.51
N ARG A 172 -3.23 -10.18 -11.44
CA ARG A 172 -3.75 -9.11 -10.63
C ARG A 172 -3.71 -7.76 -11.35
N VAL A 173 -4.84 -7.08 -11.37
CA VAL A 173 -4.99 -5.70 -11.85
C VAL A 173 -5.69 -4.83 -10.82
N PRO A 174 -5.31 -3.56 -10.65
CA PRO A 174 -6.11 -2.61 -9.88
C PRO A 174 -7.43 -2.38 -10.59
N ASP A 175 -8.54 -2.44 -9.86
CA ASP A 175 -9.88 -2.23 -10.44
C ASP A 175 -10.83 -1.57 -9.44
N GLN A 176 -10.88 -0.24 -9.44
CA GLN A 176 -11.77 0.53 -8.58
C GLN A 176 -13.25 0.43 -9.02
N SER A 177 -13.54 -0.07 -10.23
CA SER A 177 -14.92 -0.28 -10.70
C SER A 177 -15.67 -1.41 -9.95
N ILE A 178 -14.97 -2.16 -9.11
CA ILE A 178 -15.54 -3.13 -8.17
C ILE A 178 -16.40 -2.43 -7.10
N ILE A 179 -16.05 -1.18 -6.74
CA ILE A 179 -16.67 -0.43 -5.66
C ILE A 179 -17.87 0.34 -6.20
N ILE A 180 -19.05 0.02 -5.70
CA ILE A 180 -20.29 0.71 -6.04
C ILE A 180 -20.51 1.87 -5.06
N GLY A 181 -20.95 3.03 -5.56
CA GLY A 181 -21.24 4.20 -4.72
C GLY A 181 -20.03 5.07 -4.36
N GLY A 182 -18.87 4.78 -4.98
CA GLY A 182 -17.66 5.59 -4.84
C GLY A 182 -16.63 5.06 -3.85
N GLU A 183 -15.38 5.28 -4.22
CA GLU A 183 -14.22 4.74 -3.48
C GLU A 183 -13.92 5.45 -2.16
N GLY A 184 -14.54 6.60 -1.89
CA GLY A 184 -14.28 7.40 -0.71
C GLY A 184 -13.11 8.38 -0.87
N TYR A 185 -12.80 9.08 0.21
CA TYR A 185 -11.79 10.13 0.24
C TYR A 185 -10.92 10.00 1.49
N ARG A 186 -9.62 10.23 1.37
CA ARG A 186 -8.65 10.11 2.46
C ARG A 186 -8.75 8.73 3.16
N TYR A 187 -8.89 8.72 4.48
CA TYR A 187 -8.94 7.49 5.27
C TYR A 187 -10.16 6.59 4.97
N ASP A 188 -11.20 7.14 4.33
CA ASP A 188 -12.38 6.38 3.87
C ASP A 188 -12.20 5.74 2.49
N ARG A 189 -11.04 5.95 1.84
CA ARG A 189 -10.77 5.33 0.55
C ARG A 189 -10.74 3.81 0.67
N LEU A 190 -11.56 3.16 -0.15
CA LEU A 190 -11.47 1.75 -0.44
C LEU A 190 -10.49 1.56 -1.60
N ALA A 191 -9.55 0.62 -1.47
CA ALA A 191 -8.63 0.27 -2.54
C ALA A 191 -8.93 -1.15 -3.03
N ALA A 192 -9.20 -1.31 -4.34
CA ALA A 192 -9.64 -2.57 -4.91
C ALA A 192 -8.68 -3.09 -5.98
N THR A 193 -8.47 -4.41 -5.97
CA THR A 193 -7.69 -5.13 -6.97
C THR A 193 -8.30 -6.50 -7.19
N ARG A 194 -8.10 -7.11 -8.38
CA ARG A 194 -8.62 -8.44 -8.70
C ARG A 194 -7.74 -9.21 -9.67
N GLY A 195 -7.92 -10.53 -9.69
CA GLY A 195 -7.60 -11.41 -10.80
C GLY A 195 -8.85 -11.83 -11.57
N ASN A 196 -8.81 -12.98 -12.21
CA ASN A 196 -9.94 -13.52 -12.98
C ASN A 196 -11.03 -14.11 -12.06
N ASP A 197 -10.65 -14.73 -10.95
CA ASP A 197 -11.51 -15.52 -10.08
C ASP A 197 -11.43 -15.11 -8.59
N TYR A 198 -10.80 -13.98 -8.29
CA TYR A 198 -10.74 -13.37 -6.97
C TYR A 198 -10.77 -11.85 -7.04
N LEU A 199 -11.27 -11.20 -5.99
CA LEU A 199 -11.11 -9.77 -5.75
C LEU A 199 -10.74 -9.49 -4.29
N LEU A 200 -10.02 -8.41 -4.07
CA LEU A 200 -9.58 -7.94 -2.77
C LEU A 200 -9.93 -6.46 -2.64
N VAL A 201 -10.52 -6.08 -1.50
CA VAL A 201 -10.83 -4.67 -1.21
C VAL A 201 -10.28 -4.32 0.18
N TYR A 202 -9.29 -3.45 0.22
CA TYR A 202 -8.74 -2.92 1.45
C TYR A 202 -9.60 -1.76 1.97
N ASN A 203 -9.96 -1.84 3.23
CA ASN A 203 -10.79 -0.89 3.95
C ASN A 203 -10.10 -0.46 5.25
N TYR A 204 -9.51 0.74 5.25
CA TYR A 204 -8.76 1.26 6.38
C TYR A 204 -9.63 1.70 7.54
N SER A 205 -10.75 2.37 7.23
CA SER A 205 -11.64 2.96 8.24
C SER A 205 -12.72 2.01 8.76
N GLY A 206 -12.91 0.84 8.13
CA GLY A 206 -13.98 -0.10 8.45
C GLY A 206 -15.37 0.34 7.98
N ARG A 207 -15.45 1.34 7.08
CA ARG A 207 -16.76 1.82 6.58
C ARG A 207 -17.55 0.74 5.83
N PRO A 208 -18.89 0.82 5.79
CA PRO A 208 -19.70 -0.02 4.92
C PRO A 208 -19.31 0.15 3.45
N MET A 209 -19.39 -0.94 2.68
CA MET A 209 -19.07 -0.92 1.25
C MET A 209 -20.06 -1.78 0.45
N GLN A 210 -20.30 -1.38 -0.79
CA GLN A 210 -21.08 -2.14 -1.75
C GLN A 210 -20.15 -2.56 -2.90
N ILE A 211 -20.11 -3.86 -3.20
CA ILE A 211 -19.13 -4.48 -4.08
C ILE A 211 -19.82 -5.22 -5.21
N ASP A 212 -19.35 -5.00 -6.43
CA ASP A 212 -19.81 -5.70 -7.62
C ASP A 212 -19.08 -7.05 -7.76
N LEU A 213 -19.72 -8.12 -7.31
CA LEU A 213 -19.17 -9.48 -7.37
C LEU A 213 -19.15 -10.07 -8.79
N THR A 214 -19.80 -9.43 -9.75
CA THR A 214 -19.83 -9.88 -11.16
C THR A 214 -18.51 -9.65 -11.87
N LYS A 215 -17.58 -8.91 -11.25
CA LYS A 215 -16.25 -8.59 -11.80
C LYS A 215 -15.29 -9.77 -11.83
N ILE A 216 -15.63 -10.88 -11.19
CA ILE A 216 -14.83 -12.11 -11.18
C ILE A 216 -15.69 -13.31 -11.63
N SER A 217 -15.04 -14.38 -12.05
CA SER A 217 -15.69 -15.60 -12.55
C SER A 217 -16.50 -16.34 -11.47
N GLY A 218 -17.33 -17.29 -11.91
CA GLY A 218 -18.13 -18.18 -11.06
C GLY A 218 -19.53 -17.64 -10.77
N ASN A 219 -20.50 -18.54 -10.70
CA ASN A 219 -21.91 -18.24 -10.38
C ASN A 219 -22.15 -18.06 -8.87
N ARG A 220 -21.30 -18.65 -8.06
CA ARG A 220 -21.29 -18.51 -6.61
C ARG A 220 -19.95 -17.93 -6.16
N LYS A 221 -19.99 -17.07 -5.15
CA LYS A 221 -18.82 -16.45 -4.53
C LYS A 221 -18.70 -16.90 -3.09
N LYS A 222 -17.47 -16.96 -2.60
CA LYS A 222 -17.19 -17.16 -1.18
C LYS A 222 -16.37 -15.98 -0.67
N ALA A 223 -16.72 -15.46 0.50
CA ALA A 223 -16.14 -14.22 1.01
C ALA A 223 -15.61 -14.38 2.45
N TRP A 224 -14.51 -13.67 2.74
CA TRP A 224 -13.86 -13.62 4.04
C TRP A 224 -13.43 -12.20 4.39
N TRP A 225 -13.33 -11.93 5.68
CA TRP A 225 -12.51 -10.87 6.20
C TRP A 225 -11.09 -11.37 6.46
N PHE A 226 -10.11 -10.70 5.89
CA PHE A 226 -8.70 -10.89 6.21
C PHE A 226 -8.25 -9.77 7.16
N ASN A 227 -7.58 -10.15 8.24
CA ASN A 227 -7.02 -9.21 9.20
C ASN A 227 -5.54 -8.92 8.88
N PRO A 228 -5.19 -7.69 8.43
CA PRO A 228 -3.82 -7.32 8.11
C PRO A 228 -2.84 -7.34 9.29
N GLN A 229 -3.35 -7.35 10.53
CA GLN A 229 -2.52 -7.32 11.74
C GLN A 229 -1.95 -8.70 12.10
N ASN A 230 -2.69 -9.77 11.82
CA ASN A 230 -2.30 -11.13 12.23
C ASN A 230 -2.38 -12.18 11.09
N GLY A 231 -2.88 -11.81 9.92
CA GLY A 231 -2.99 -12.70 8.76
C GLY A 231 -4.16 -13.68 8.80
N GLU A 232 -5.07 -13.54 9.75
CA GLU A 232 -6.21 -14.45 9.91
C GLU A 232 -7.34 -14.14 8.93
N TYR A 233 -8.03 -15.21 8.52
CA TYR A 233 -9.24 -15.16 7.70
C TYR A 233 -10.46 -15.55 8.52
N SER A 234 -11.52 -14.75 8.44
CA SER A 234 -12.83 -15.06 9.04
C SER A 234 -13.87 -15.19 7.94
N LEU A 235 -14.50 -16.34 7.81
CA LEU A 235 -15.52 -16.59 6.80
C LEU A 235 -16.73 -15.69 7.03
N ILE A 236 -17.17 -15.00 5.96
CA ILE A 236 -18.41 -14.23 5.93
C ILE A 236 -19.56 -15.13 5.45
N GLY A 237 -19.33 -15.87 4.35
CA GLY A 237 -20.32 -16.75 3.76
C GLY A 237 -20.24 -16.86 2.25
N GLU A 238 -21.31 -17.40 1.66
CA GLU A 238 -21.44 -17.52 0.22
C GLU A 238 -22.47 -16.54 -0.34
N PHE A 239 -22.21 -16.07 -1.56
CA PHE A 239 -23.01 -15.04 -2.24
C PHE A 239 -23.30 -15.46 -3.68
N ASP A 240 -24.41 -14.95 -4.22
CA ASP A 240 -24.71 -15.03 -5.64
C ASP A 240 -23.80 -14.09 -6.45
N ASN A 241 -23.70 -14.35 -7.75
CA ASN A 241 -22.96 -13.50 -8.69
C ASN A 241 -23.75 -12.19 -8.99
N LYS A 242 -23.84 -11.32 -8.00
CA LYS A 242 -24.50 -10.01 -8.06
C LYS A 242 -23.87 -9.04 -7.07
N PRO A 243 -24.13 -7.71 -7.17
CA PRO A 243 -23.69 -6.76 -6.15
C PRO A 243 -24.14 -7.15 -4.74
N ALA A 244 -23.22 -6.97 -3.76
CA ALA A 244 -23.48 -7.27 -2.36
C ALA A 244 -22.88 -6.19 -1.43
N SER A 245 -23.51 -6.02 -0.27
CA SER A 245 -23.05 -5.10 0.77
C SER A 245 -22.24 -5.85 1.82
N PHE A 246 -21.15 -5.23 2.28
CA PHE A 246 -20.27 -5.76 3.31
C PHE A 246 -20.02 -4.70 4.37
N GLN A 247 -20.05 -5.13 5.61
CA GLN A 247 -19.68 -4.33 6.76
C GLN A 247 -18.96 -5.23 7.76
N TYR A 248 -17.84 -4.78 8.28
CA TYR A 248 -17.18 -5.45 9.39
C TYR A 248 -17.86 -5.01 10.70
N ASP A 249 -18.21 -5.98 11.56
CA ASP A 249 -19.02 -5.73 12.77
C ASP A 249 -18.29 -4.97 13.89
N ALA A 250 -16.99 -4.72 13.76
CA ALA A 250 -16.28 -3.83 14.67
C ALA A 250 -16.74 -2.37 14.48
N ALA A 251 -16.67 -1.58 15.54
CA ALA A 251 -16.91 -0.15 15.45
C ALA A 251 -16.01 0.47 14.36
N TYR A 252 -16.60 1.39 13.58
CA TYR A 252 -15.87 2.22 12.63
C TYR A 252 -14.73 2.97 13.35
N MET A 253 -13.52 2.45 13.24
CA MET A 253 -12.34 3.00 13.92
C MET A 253 -11.14 2.97 12.97
N MET A 254 -10.44 4.09 12.88
CA MET A 254 -9.19 4.15 12.13
C MET A 254 -8.16 3.19 12.73
N GLY A 255 -7.52 2.38 11.87
CA GLY A 255 -6.55 1.38 12.29
C GLY A 255 -7.13 -0.01 12.57
N GLU A 256 -8.45 -0.17 12.55
CA GLU A 256 -9.14 -1.47 12.52
C GLU A 256 -9.38 -1.94 11.08
N ASP A 257 -8.35 -1.80 10.29
CA ASP A 257 -8.36 -2.11 8.87
C ASP A 257 -8.62 -3.60 8.58
N ARG A 258 -9.32 -3.86 7.48
CA ARG A 258 -9.63 -5.21 6.98
C ARG A 258 -9.49 -5.26 5.46
N VAL A 259 -9.25 -6.46 4.96
CA VAL A 259 -9.40 -6.76 3.54
C VAL A 259 -10.60 -7.65 3.35
N LEU A 260 -11.55 -7.22 2.53
CA LEU A 260 -12.54 -8.12 1.98
C LEU A 260 -11.86 -8.98 0.92
N VAL A 261 -11.92 -10.28 1.09
CA VAL A 261 -11.44 -11.28 0.15
C VAL A 261 -12.65 -11.99 -0.41
N VAL A 262 -12.83 -11.99 -1.73
CA VAL A 262 -13.90 -12.75 -2.40
C VAL A 262 -13.28 -13.59 -3.51
N THR A 263 -13.72 -14.84 -3.61
CA THR A 263 -13.29 -15.75 -4.68
C THR A 263 -14.50 -16.39 -5.38
N ASP A 264 -14.26 -16.91 -6.57
CA ASP A 264 -15.12 -17.95 -7.13
C ASP A 264 -15.21 -19.11 -6.11
N ALA A 265 -16.43 -19.52 -5.73
CA ALA A 265 -16.63 -20.54 -4.70
C ALA A 265 -16.07 -21.92 -5.09
N SER A 266 -15.80 -22.16 -6.37
CA SER A 266 -15.16 -23.40 -6.84
C SER A 266 -13.63 -23.44 -6.60
N LYS A 267 -13.04 -22.36 -6.13
CA LYS A 267 -11.60 -22.22 -5.88
C LYS A 267 -11.26 -22.37 -4.41
N SER A 268 -10.13 -23.00 -4.12
CA SER A 268 -9.65 -23.30 -2.77
C SER A 268 -8.42 -22.46 -2.39
N TYR A 269 -8.50 -21.14 -2.56
CA TYR A 269 -7.43 -20.21 -2.16
C TYR A 269 -7.37 -20.00 -0.65
N VAL A 270 -8.52 -19.99 -0.01
CA VAL A 270 -8.66 -19.83 1.45
C VAL A 270 -9.42 -21.06 1.98
N GLU A 271 -8.78 -21.80 2.87
CA GLU A 271 -9.32 -22.99 3.53
C GLU A 271 -10.12 -22.63 4.80
#